data_7f60e35c8e9402365d6f95cbee986d91
#
_entry.id   7f60e35c8e9402365d6f95cbee986d91
#
_cell.length_a   1.000
_cell.length_b   1.000
_cell.length_c   1.000
_cell.angle_alpha   90.00
_cell.angle_beta   90.00
_cell.angle_gamma   90.00
#
_symmetry.space_group_name_H-M   'P 1'
#
loop_
_entity.id
_entity.type
_entity.pdbx_description
1 polymer ?
#
loop_
_entity_poly.entity_id
_entity_poly.type
_entity_poly.pdbx_seq_one_letter_code
_entity_poly.pdbx_strand_id
1 'polypeptide(L)'
;IGHVYYNGVHYWVEVFANRPEINTTEIPANDSTETVSVSVDKKKIKTVDVTFDQDAYSLRIGENITPIITETRIDVVNFSSQGRGLAPVLDTPVVSIDDSSVASYNNNQLSGLKEGTTNLSATLYGMTASGSTVSVHDCKNHWDTGKVTKKSTCTEPGEKTFTCSICRQTTKKESVPA
;
A
#
# COMPACT_ATOMS: atom_id res chain seq x y z
N ILE A 1 26.88 8.30 20.73
CA ILE A 1 25.63 7.55 20.43
C ILE A 1 24.50 8.55 20.53
N GLY A 2 23.83 8.84 19.40
CA GLY A 2 22.64 9.68 19.37
C GLY A 2 21.39 8.79 19.37
N HIS A 3 20.33 9.20 20.06
CA HIS A 3 19.05 8.53 20.07
C HIS A 3 17.97 9.53 19.63
N VAL A 4 17.19 9.16 18.61
CA VAL A 4 16.05 9.94 18.15
C VAL A 4 14.80 9.06 18.22
N TYR A 5 13.73 9.56 18.80
CA TYR A 5 12.41 8.95 18.79
C TYR A 5 11.54 9.70 17.79
N TYR A 6 11.09 9.01 16.75
CA TYR A 6 10.22 9.60 15.73
C TYR A 6 9.16 8.58 15.30
N ASN A 7 7.91 8.99 15.25
CA ASN A 7 6.75 8.20 14.82
C ASN A 7 6.61 6.83 15.50
N GLY A 8 6.88 6.73 16.81
CA GLY A 8 6.76 5.48 17.56
C GLY A 8 7.98 4.55 17.46
N VAL A 9 9.02 4.94 16.73
CA VAL A 9 10.23 4.15 16.50
C VAL A 9 11.45 4.83 17.13
N HIS A 10 12.29 4.03 17.79
CA HIS A 10 13.57 4.48 18.32
C HIS A 10 14.67 4.28 17.27
N TYR A 11 15.37 5.36 16.92
CA TYR A 11 16.53 5.33 16.04
C TYR A 11 17.78 5.58 16.87
N TRP A 12 18.76 4.66 16.73
CA TRP A 12 20.07 4.80 17.36
C TRP A 12 21.08 5.15 16.28
N VAL A 13 21.83 6.22 16.47
CA VAL A 13 22.91 6.62 15.58
C VAL A 13 24.22 6.44 16.34
N GLU A 14 25.02 5.47 15.89
CA GLU A 14 26.42 5.35 16.30
C GLU A 14 27.31 6.00 15.25
N VAL A 15 27.97 7.07 15.63
CA VAL A 15 29.01 7.69 14.79
C VAL A 15 30.35 7.17 15.28
N PHE A 16 30.94 6.25 14.59
CA PHE A 16 32.32 5.82 14.82
C PHE A 16 33.26 6.81 14.09
N ALA A 17 33.77 7.78 14.83
CA ALA A 17 34.86 8.60 14.36
C ALA A 17 36.17 7.95 14.80
N ASN A 18 36.88 7.36 13.85
CA ASN A 18 38.26 6.94 14.10
C ASN A 18 39.19 8.17 14.08
N ARG A 19 39.11 8.98 15.16
CA ARG A 19 40.07 10.06 15.42
C ARG A 19 40.85 9.72 16.67
N PRO A 20 42.18 9.69 16.61
CA PRO A 20 43.05 9.38 17.77
C PRO A 20 43.07 10.49 18.85
N GLU A 21 42.29 11.55 18.68
CA GLU A 21 42.26 12.71 19.57
C GLU A 21 40.83 13.16 19.90
N ILE A 22 40.00 12.25 20.44
CA ILE A 22 38.83 12.73 21.15
C ILE A 22 39.25 12.94 22.59
N ASN A 23 39.64 14.20 22.89
CA ASN A 23 39.70 14.67 24.26
C ASN A 23 38.27 14.59 24.82
N THR A 24 38.01 13.66 25.72
CA THR A 24 36.72 13.51 26.44
C THR A 24 36.52 14.66 27.38
N THR A 25 36.40 15.86 26.85
CA THR A 25 35.82 16.98 27.61
C THR A 25 34.34 16.63 27.70
N GLU A 26 33.82 16.48 28.91
CA GLU A 26 32.43 16.20 29.20
C GLU A 26 31.52 16.99 28.28
N ILE A 27 30.75 16.31 27.43
CA ILE A 27 29.66 16.95 26.70
C ILE A 27 28.66 17.33 27.80
N PRO A 28 28.43 18.59 28.11
CA PRO A 28 27.42 18.95 29.08
C PRO A 28 26.10 18.37 28.59
N ALA A 29 25.35 17.74 29.48
CA ALA A 29 23.99 17.31 29.19
C ALA A 29 23.18 18.55 28.83
N ASN A 30 23.16 18.88 27.56
CA ASN A 30 22.41 20.02 27.06
C ASN A 30 20.99 19.54 26.82
N ASP A 31 20.10 20.05 27.67
CA ASP A 31 18.63 19.83 27.56
C ASP A 31 18.03 20.68 26.41
N SER A 32 18.86 21.08 25.45
CA SER A 32 18.41 21.76 24.23
C SER A 32 17.97 20.71 23.20
N THR A 33 16.73 20.77 22.80
CA THR A 33 16.19 20.10 21.63
C THR A 33 16.86 20.68 20.37
N GLU A 34 18.06 20.22 20.03
CA GLU A 34 18.65 20.51 18.73
C GLU A 34 17.88 19.74 17.66
N THR A 35 17.33 20.49 16.73
CA THR A 35 16.71 19.89 15.54
C THR A 35 17.82 19.37 14.63
N VAL A 36 18.07 18.08 14.65
CA VAL A 36 19.00 17.44 13.73
C VAL A 36 18.27 17.24 12.41
N SER A 37 18.70 17.95 11.37
CA SER A 37 18.22 17.73 10.02
C SER A 37 18.88 16.48 9.45
N VAL A 38 18.11 15.41 9.30
CA VAL A 38 18.55 14.19 8.61
C VAL A 38 18.14 14.29 7.15
N SER A 39 19.08 14.17 6.24
CA SER A 39 18.81 14.15 4.81
C SER A 39 19.33 12.86 4.17
N VAL A 40 18.57 12.32 3.22
CA VAL A 40 19.00 11.17 2.41
C VAL A 40 19.61 11.69 1.12
N ASP A 41 20.87 11.32 0.83
CA ASP A 41 21.49 11.62 -0.46
C ASP A 41 20.88 10.73 -1.55
N LYS A 42 19.95 11.30 -2.33
CA LYS A 42 19.21 10.61 -3.40
C LYS A 42 20.12 9.94 -4.43
N LYS A 43 21.34 10.43 -4.62
CA LYS A 43 22.32 9.82 -5.55
C LYS A 43 22.88 8.49 -5.05
N LYS A 44 22.69 8.17 -3.79
CA LYS A 44 23.19 6.94 -3.15
C LYS A 44 22.13 5.88 -2.95
N ILE A 45 20.88 6.17 -3.29
CA ILE A 45 19.78 5.21 -3.22
C ILE A 45 19.96 4.21 -4.36
N LYS A 46 19.92 2.92 -4.01
CA LYS A 46 19.98 1.80 -4.97
C LYS A 46 18.62 1.24 -5.28
N THR A 47 17.86 0.95 -4.24
CA THR A 47 16.51 0.39 -4.36
C THR A 47 15.57 1.07 -3.38
N VAL A 48 14.32 1.10 -3.78
CA VAL A 48 13.20 1.47 -2.93
C VAL A 48 12.20 0.32 -3.00
N ASP A 49 11.82 -0.20 -1.84
CA ASP A 49 10.79 -1.22 -1.72
C ASP A 49 9.62 -0.65 -0.91
N VAL A 50 8.40 -0.85 -1.42
CA VAL A 50 7.17 -0.41 -0.76
C VAL A 50 6.23 -1.60 -0.67
N THR A 51 5.76 -1.91 0.54
CA THR A 51 4.83 -3.00 0.79
C THR A 51 3.47 -2.43 1.19
N PHE A 52 2.43 -2.89 0.50
CA PHE A 52 1.05 -2.60 0.86
C PHE A 52 0.49 -3.67 1.81
N ASP A 53 -0.64 -3.37 2.44
CA ASP A 53 -1.34 -4.29 3.36
C ASP A 53 -1.90 -5.54 2.68
N GLN A 54 -2.02 -5.52 1.34
CA GLN A 54 -2.46 -6.66 0.53
C GLN A 54 -1.61 -6.77 -0.74
N ASP A 55 -1.26 -7.99 -1.14
CA ASP A 55 -0.56 -8.27 -2.40
C ASP A 55 -1.48 -8.10 -3.63
N ALA A 56 -2.78 -8.26 -3.41
CA ALA A 56 -3.80 -8.10 -4.45
C ALA A 56 -5.10 -7.53 -3.87
N TYR A 57 -5.65 -6.55 -4.55
CA TYR A 57 -6.96 -5.97 -4.26
C TYR A 57 -7.98 -6.43 -5.28
N SER A 58 -9.18 -6.78 -4.82
CA SER A 58 -10.31 -7.14 -5.66
C SER A 58 -11.47 -6.19 -5.38
N LEU A 59 -11.86 -5.38 -6.36
CA LEU A 59 -12.90 -4.37 -6.26
C LEU A 59 -14.03 -4.64 -7.23
N ARG A 60 -15.22 -4.18 -6.88
CA ARG A 60 -16.34 -4.02 -7.82
C ARG A 60 -16.24 -2.65 -8.50
N ILE A 61 -16.83 -2.52 -9.68
CA ILE A 61 -17.03 -1.20 -10.28
C ILE A 61 -17.78 -0.30 -9.29
N GLY A 62 -17.25 0.89 -9.02
CA GLY A 62 -17.78 1.87 -8.09
C GLY A 62 -17.43 1.61 -6.62
N GLU A 63 -16.69 0.56 -6.31
CA GLU A 63 -16.18 0.30 -4.96
C GLU A 63 -14.94 1.13 -4.68
N ASN A 64 -14.83 1.59 -3.44
CA ASN A 64 -13.71 2.38 -2.96
C ASN A 64 -13.11 1.71 -1.73
N ILE A 65 -11.79 1.59 -1.71
CA ILE A 65 -11.02 1.10 -0.57
C ILE A 65 -9.83 2.01 -0.30
N THR A 66 -9.22 1.89 0.86
CA THR A 66 -8.04 2.65 1.26
C THR A 66 -6.86 1.69 1.46
N PRO A 67 -6.01 1.50 0.44
CA PRO A 67 -4.77 0.75 0.57
C PRO A 67 -3.84 1.40 1.61
N ILE A 68 -3.15 0.59 2.39
CA ILE A 68 -2.24 1.05 3.42
C ILE A 68 -0.82 0.61 3.06
N ILE A 69 0.11 1.55 3.05
CA ILE A 69 1.54 1.20 2.97
C ILE A 69 1.96 0.73 4.36
N THR A 70 2.35 -0.53 4.47
CA THR A 70 2.77 -1.15 5.74
C THR A 70 4.26 -1.04 5.97
N GLU A 71 5.04 -0.99 4.90
CA GLU A 71 6.48 -0.87 4.99
C GLU A 71 7.04 -0.10 3.80
N THR A 72 8.07 0.70 4.07
CA THR A 72 8.90 1.35 3.04
C THR A 72 10.35 1.17 3.42
N ARG A 73 11.16 0.63 2.50
CA ARG A 73 12.59 0.40 2.68
C ARG A 73 13.39 1.11 1.60
N ILE A 74 14.53 1.64 1.99
CA ILE A 74 15.50 2.24 1.08
C ILE A 74 16.84 1.55 1.28
N ASP A 75 17.40 0.96 0.22
CA ASP A 75 18.76 0.45 0.22
C ASP A 75 19.69 1.54 -0.34
N VAL A 76 20.72 1.88 0.40
CA VAL A 76 21.70 2.91 0.04
C VAL A 76 23.10 2.33 -0.07
N VAL A 77 23.92 2.92 -0.92
CA VAL A 77 25.35 2.61 -0.97
C VAL A 77 26.02 3.20 0.27
N ASN A 78 26.55 2.35 1.13
CA ASN A 78 27.34 2.80 2.27
C ASN A 78 28.66 3.43 1.81
N PHE A 79 29.13 4.42 2.59
CA PHE A 79 30.41 5.11 2.36
C PHE A 79 31.65 4.23 2.55
N SER A 80 31.54 3.13 3.30
CA SER A 80 32.58 2.12 3.36
C SER A 80 32.38 1.16 2.21
N SER A 81 33.43 0.89 1.45
CA SER A 81 33.46 0.06 0.24
C SER A 81 32.92 -1.38 0.36
N GLN A 82 32.25 -1.72 1.44
CA GLN A 82 31.87 -3.10 1.77
C GLN A 82 30.43 -3.32 2.27
N GLY A 83 29.51 -2.35 2.24
CA GLY A 83 28.19 -2.60 2.80
C GLY A 83 27.03 -1.89 2.10
N ARG A 84 25.90 -2.56 2.06
CA ARG A 84 24.59 -1.95 1.87
C ARG A 84 24.04 -1.61 3.24
N GLY A 85 23.40 -0.47 3.38
CA GLY A 85 22.73 -0.07 4.61
C GLY A 85 21.31 0.37 4.33
N LEU A 86 20.43 0.16 5.30
CA LEU A 86 19.10 0.75 5.27
C LEU A 86 19.20 2.20 5.73
N ALA A 87 18.60 3.10 4.98
CA ALA A 87 18.47 4.51 5.36
C ALA A 87 17.07 4.77 5.91
N PRO A 88 16.94 5.77 6.83
CA PRO A 88 15.62 6.19 7.27
C PRO A 88 14.83 6.76 6.10
N VAL A 89 13.54 6.44 6.03
CA VAL A 89 12.61 6.98 5.05
C VAL A 89 12.06 8.29 5.60
N LEU A 90 12.38 9.41 4.96
CA LEU A 90 11.99 10.75 5.41
C LEU A 90 10.79 11.31 4.62
N ASP A 91 10.58 10.82 3.39
CA ASP A 91 9.51 11.26 2.50
C ASP A 91 8.41 10.19 2.39
N THR A 92 7.22 10.61 2.03
CA THR A 92 6.09 9.72 1.78
C THR A 92 6.12 9.25 0.32
N PRO A 93 5.98 7.94 0.05
CA PRO A 93 5.85 7.44 -1.32
C PRO A 93 4.64 8.03 -2.03
N VAL A 94 4.80 8.34 -3.31
CA VAL A 94 3.69 8.77 -4.17
C VAL A 94 3.10 7.53 -4.83
N VAL A 95 1.86 7.21 -4.48
CA VAL A 95 1.13 6.06 -5.02
C VAL A 95 0.50 6.43 -6.37
N SER A 96 0.57 5.53 -7.31
CA SER A 96 -0.02 5.65 -8.66
C SER A 96 -0.64 4.34 -9.12
N ILE A 97 -1.49 4.44 -10.14
CA ILE A 97 -2.12 3.30 -10.81
C ILE A 97 -1.60 3.26 -12.27
N ASP A 98 -1.26 2.07 -12.76
CA ASP A 98 -0.67 1.92 -14.09
C ASP A 98 -1.70 2.17 -15.20
N ASP A 99 -2.93 1.66 -15.04
CA ASP A 99 -4.04 1.91 -15.97
C ASP A 99 -5.19 2.63 -15.28
N SER A 100 -5.25 3.93 -15.47
CA SER A 100 -6.30 4.80 -14.92
C SER A 100 -7.68 4.61 -15.53
N SER A 101 -7.81 3.81 -16.58
CA SER A 101 -9.12 3.43 -17.13
C SER A 101 -9.78 2.30 -16.35
N VAL A 102 -8.99 1.44 -15.70
CA VAL A 102 -9.45 0.31 -14.90
C VAL A 102 -9.73 0.73 -13.46
N ALA A 103 -8.82 1.48 -12.86
CA ALA A 103 -8.96 1.97 -11.49
C ALA A 103 -8.34 3.37 -11.35
N SER A 104 -8.73 4.12 -10.33
CA SER A 104 -8.10 5.39 -9.99
C SER A 104 -7.65 5.41 -8.54
N TYR A 105 -6.57 6.14 -8.27
CA TYR A 105 -6.08 6.36 -6.91
C TYR A 105 -5.97 7.86 -6.64
N ASN A 106 -6.82 8.36 -5.75
CA ASN A 106 -6.86 9.78 -5.38
C ASN A 106 -7.15 9.92 -3.88
N ASN A 107 -6.48 10.85 -3.22
CA ASN A 107 -6.67 11.13 -1.79
C ASN A 107 -6.63 9.88 -0.91
N ASN A 108 -5.65 9.01 -1.16
CA ASN A 108 -5.48 7.70 -0.49
C ASN A 108 -6.64 6.72 -0.70
N GLN A 109 -7.46 6.94 -1.72
CA GLN A 109 -8.58 6.07 -2.04
C GLN A 109 -8.38 5.43 -3.40
N LEU A 110 -8.46 4.11 -3.45
CA LEU A 110 -8.46 3.29 -4.66
C LEU A 110 -9.90 3.01 -5.06
N SER A 111 -10.26 3.34 -6.29
CA SER A 111 -11.62 3.22 -6.84
C SER A 111 -11.64 2.35 -8.08
N GLY A 112 -12.53 1.36 -8.13
CA GLY A 112 -12.75 0.51 -9.31
C GLY A 112 -13.62 1.23 -10.35
N LEU A 113 -13.14 1.39 -11.58
CA LEU A 113 -13.83 2.13 -12.65
C LEU A 113 -14.38 1.23 -13.74
N LYS A 114 -13.61 0.26 -14.20
CA LYS A 114 -13.95 -0.62 -15.31
C LYS A 114 -13.39 -2.02 -15.06
N GLU A 115 -14.09 -3.03 -15.53
CA GLU A 115 -13.61 -4.42 -15.46
C GLU A 115 -12.25 -4.58 -16.14
N GLY A 116 -11.30 -5.16 -15.40
CA GLY A 116 -9.92 -5.34 -15.85
C GLY A 116 -8.97 -5.55 -14.68
N THR A 117 -7.69 -5.58 -15.03
CA THR A 117 -6.60 -5.71 -14.05
C THR A 117 -5.54 -4.64 -14.33
N THR A 118 -5.02 -4.04 -13.27
CA THR A 118 -3.95 -3.05 -13.29
C THR A 118 -3.05 -3.25 -12.07
N ASN A 119 -2.01 -2.41 -11.91
CA ASN A 119 -1.16 -2.46 -10.74
C ASN A 119 -1.20 -1.13 -9.99
N LEU A 120 -1.12 -1.22 -8.67
CA LEU A 120 -0.88 -0.12 -7.76
C LEU A 120 0.63 -0.07 -7.51
N SER A 121 1.27 1.03 -7.84
CA SER A 121 2.72 1.25 -7.72
C SER A 121 3.00 2.42 -6.80
N ALA A 122 4.19 2.48 -6.24
CA ALA A 122 4.62 3.60 -5.41
C ALA A 122 5.99 4.12 -5.86
N THR A 123 6.12 5.43 -5.94
CA THR A 123 7.37 6.10 -6.33
C THR A 123 7.93 6.89 -5.15
N LEU A 124 9.20 6.69 -4.84
CA LEU A 124 9.94 7.42 -3.83
C LEU A 124 11.34 7.74 -4.36
N TYR A 125 11.80 8.98 -4.17
CA TYR A 125 13.10 9.47 -4.65
C TYR A 125 13.37 9.24 -6.15
N GLY A 126 12.31 9.19 -6.96
CA GLY A 126 12.42 8.96 -8.41
C GLY A 126 12.55 7.49 -8.81
N MET A 127 12.44 6.56 -7.86
CA MET A 127 12.42 5.11 -8.10
C MET A 127 11.01 4.59 -7.86
N THR A 128 10.52 3.75 -8.78
CA THR A 128 9.20 3.11 -8.65
C THR A 128 9.37 1.69 -8.12
N ALA A 129 8.73 1.41 -7.00
CA ALA A 129 8.57 0.06 -6.49
C ALA A 129 7.29 -0.54 -7.05
N SER A 130 7.33 -1.81 -7.46
CA SER A 130 6.14 -2.57 -7.80
C SER A 130 5.30 -2.76 -6.53
N GLY A 131 4.01 -2.50 -6.67
CA GLY A 131 3.07 -2.66 -5.58
C GLY A 131 2.14 -3.84 -5.81
N SER A 132 0.87 -3.65 -5.47
CA SER A 132 -0.14 -4.69 -5.47
C SER A 132 -0.89 -4.76 -6.80
N THR A 133 -1.34 -5.96 -7.16
CA THR A 133 -2.26 -6.14 -8.29
C THR A 133 -3.66 -5.66 -7.91
N VAL A 134 -4.34 -4.96 -8.81
CA VAL A 134 -5.71 -4.48 -8.64
C VAL A 134 -6.58 -5.12 -9.70
N SER A 135 -7.55 -5.92 -9.28
CA SER A 135 -8.56 -6.52 -10.15
C SER A 135 -9.91 -5.87 -9.91
N VAL A 136 -10.51 -5.33 -10.96
CA VAL A 136 -11.84 -4.74 -10.91
C VAL A 136 -12.81 -5.62 -11.70
N HIS A 137 -13.98 -5.93 -11.13
CA HIS A 137 -14.98 -6.78 -11.75
C HIS A 137 -16.37 -6.12 -11.77
N ASP A 138 -17.12 -6.39 -12.83
CA ASP A 138 -18.54 -6.04 -12.91
C ASP A 138 -19.39 -7.21 -12.45
N CYS A 139 -20.03 -7.08 -11.29
CA CYS A 139 -20.93 -8.12 -10.76
C CYS A 139 -22.09 -8.47 -11.70
N LYS A 140 -22.45 -7.57 -12.64
CA LYS A 140 -23.51 -7.85 -13.62
C LYS A 140 -23.15 -8.95 -14.61
N ASN A 141 -21.86 -9.23 -14.79
CA ASN A 141 -21.33 -10.20 -15.75
C ASN A 141 -20.95 -11.55 -15.10
N HIS A 142 -20.98 -11.63 -13.77
CA HIS A 142 -20.42 -12.76 -13.01
C HIS A 142 -21.43 -13.40 -12.04
N TRP A 143 -22.62 -13.73 -12.55
CA TRP A 143 -23.63 -14.41 -11.74
C TRP A 143 -23.38 -15.91 -11.66
N ASP A 144 -23.68 -16.50 -10.50
CA ASP A 144 -23.75 -17.96 -10.33
C ASP A 144 -24.98 -18.54 -11.04
N THR A 145 -25.19 -19.83 -10.91
CA THR A 145 -26.35 -20.53 -11.50
C THR A 145 -27.68 -20.17 -10.84
N GLY A 146 -27.65 -19.43 -9.75
CA GLY A 146 -28.79 -19.00 -8.95
C GLY A 146 -29.48 -20.14 -8.18
N LYS A 147 -30.07 -19.81 -7.05
CA LYS A 147 -30.80 -20.72 -6.16
C LYS A 147 -32.25 -20.28 -6.05
N VAL A 148 -33.19 -21.20 -6.17
CA VAL A 148 -34.60 -20.91 -5.90
C VAL A 148 -34.76 -20.63 -4.41
N THR A 149 -35.15 -19.41 -4.07
CA THR A 149 -35.36 -18.95 -2.70
C THR A 149 -36.83 -18.95 -2.30
N LYS A 150 -37.74 -18.84 -3.27
CA LYS A 150 -39.18 -19.06 -3.11
C LYS A 150 -39.66 -19.96 -4.25
N LYS A 151 -40.30 -21.06 -3.93
CA LYS A 151 -40.97 -21.92 -4.94
C LYS A 151 -42.20 -21.21 -5.49
N SER A 152 -42.45 -21.35 -6.80
CA SER A 152 -43.72 -20.94 -7.40
C SER A 152 -44.85 -21.86 -6.98
N THR A 153 -46.07 -21.35 -6.98
CA THR A 153 -47.32 -22.08 -6.80
C THR A 153 -48.18 -21.85 -8.02
N CYS A 154 -49.33 -22.49 -8.13
CA CYS A 154 -50.25 -22.31 -9.27
C CYS A 154 -50.79 -20.86 -9.38
N THR A 155 -50.71 -20.05 -8.34
CA THR A 155 -51.26 -18.72 -8.26
C THR A 155 -50.24 -17.61 -7.96
N GLU A 156 -49.05 -17.99 -7.50
CA GLU A 156 -47.99 -17.05 -7.14
C GLU A 156 -46.65 -17.36 -7.80
N PRO A 157 -45.95 -16.36 -8.32
CA PRO A 157 -44.61 -16.55 -8.83
C PRO A 157 -43.63 -16.90 -7.73
N GLY A 158 -42.66 -17.72 -8.07
CA GLY A 158 -41.48 -17.98 -7.24
C GLY A 158 -40.40 -16.92 -7.37
N GLU A 159 -39.28 -17.13 -6.69
CA GLU A 159 -38.10 -16.26 -6.74
C GLU A 159 -36.83 -17.10 -6.85
N LYS A 160 -35.95 -16.69 -7.74
CA LYS A 160 -34.60 -17.21 -7.88
C LYS A 160 -33.59 -16.13 -7.57
N THR A 161 -32.69 -16.39 -6.66
CA THR A 161 -31.62 -15.45 -6.27
C THR A 161 -30.30 -15.92 -6.87
N PHE A 162 -29.62 -15.01 -7.53
CA PHE A 162 -28.26 -15.19 -8.08
C PHE A 162 -27.28 -14.39 -7.23
N THR A 163 -26.09 -14.91 -7.05
CA THR A 163 -25.00 -14.27 -6.32
C THR A 163 -23.82 -14.07 -7.25
N CYS A 164 -23.15 -12.92 -7.13
CA CYS A 164 -21.91 -12.71 -7.89
C CYS A 164 -20.88 -13.77 -7.51
N SER A 165 -20.39 -14.52 -8.49
CA SER A 165 -19.44 -15.63 -8.29
C SER A 165 -18.07 -15.17 -7.82
N ILE A 166 -17.72 -13.89 -8.06
CA ILE A 166 -16.43 -13.31 -7.67
C ILE A 166 -16.51 -12.75 -6.25
N CYS A 167 -17.31 -11.70 -6.02
CA CYS A 167 -17.34 -11.05 -4.70
C CYS A 167 -18.23 -11.76 -3.66
N ARG A 168 -19.17 -12.60 -4.08
CA ARG A 168 -20.14 -13.32 -3.24
C ARG A 168 -21.02 -12.44 -2.34
N GLN A 169 -21.01 -11.14 -2.55
CA GLN A 169 -21.75 -10.17 -1.74
C GLN A 169 -22.94 -9.55 -2.49
N THR A 170 -22.77 -9.32 -3.80
CA THR A 170 -23.83 -8.74 -4.64
C THR A 170 -24.79 -9.83 -5.08
N THR A 171 -26.09 -9.58 -4.92
CA THR A 171 -27.16 -10.50 -5.33
C THR A 171 -28.15 -9.81 -6.26
N LYS A 172 -28.78 -10.57 -7.16
CA LYS A 172 -29.97 -10.16 -7.91
C LYS A 172 -31.05 -11.23 -7.76
N LYS A 173 -32.32 -10.81 -7.93
CA LYS A 173 -33.47 -11.67 -7.87
C LYS A 173 -34.22 -11.65 -9.18
N GLU A 174 -34.68 -12.81 -9.60
CA GLU A 174 -35.53 -12.99 -10.79
C GLU A 174 -36.80 -13.77 -10.41
N SER A 175 -37.92 -13.36 -11.00
CA SER A 175 -39.18 -14.05 -10.81
C SER A 175 -39.20 -15.39 -11.58
N VAL A 176 -39.66 -16.41 -10.93
CA VAL A 176 -39.94 -17.74 -11.55
C VAL A 176 -41.43 -17.80 -11.80
N PRO A 177 -41.86 -18.05 -13.04
CA PRO A 177 -43.33 -18.15 -13.35
C PRO A 177 -44.07 -19.12 -12.45
N ALA A 178 -45.36 -18.81 -12.22
CA ALA A 178 -46.30 -19.67 -11.53
C ALA A 178 -46.61 -20.92 -12.33
#